data_de8ab9f23314dcdbfe7696ae08a05f10
#
_entry.id   de8ab9f23314dcdbfe7696ae08a05f10
#
_cell.length_a   1.000
_cell.length_b   1.000
_cell.length_c   1.000
_cell.angle_alpha   90.00
_cell.angle_beta   90.00
_cell.angle_gamma   90.00
#
_symmetry.space_group_name_H-M   'P 1'
#
loop_
_entity.id
_entity.type
_entity.pdbx_description
1 polymer ?
#
loop_
_entity_poly.entity_id
_entity_poly.type
_entity_poly.pdbx_seq_one_letter_code
_entity_poly.pdbx_strand_id
1 'polypeptide(L)'
;MAKYTDSVCKLCRREGEKLFLKGQRCFTPKCAFERRGFPPGEHGRQAQFRRRRVSEYQRQLREKQKTRRIYNVTEAQFRRYYSQSLQKRGLTGENLLQMLERRLDNVVYRLNFAESRAQGRQLVTHGHFEVNGRRTDIPSMLVEPGDKVEVREGSRKRAYFKQLKDTAETRSAPQWLERDLNTLSAKVKQHPTRADIDANLNEQLIVEFYSR
;
A
#
# COMPACT_ATOMS: atom_id res chain seq x y z
N MET A 1 3.01 9.82 14.37
CA MET A 1 3.63 8.93 13.34
C MET A 1 3.87 9.72 12.05
N ALA A 2 5.09 9.76 11.52
CA ALA A 2 5.40 10.51 10.31
C ALA A 2 4.67 9.93 9.09
N LYS A 3 3.97 10.77 8.33
CA LYS A 3 3.28 10.42 7.08
C LYS A 3 3.44 11.57 6.07
N TYR A 4 3.25 11.27 4.80
CA TYR A 4 3.18 12.30 3.77
C TYR A 4 1.85 13.07 3.91
N THR A 5 1.92 14.37 4.13
CA THR A 5 0.76 15.25 4.40
C THR A 5 0.36 16.11 3.21
N ASP A 6 1.26 16.27 2.22
CA ASP A 6 1.00 17.04 1.03
C ASP A 6 0.05 16.36 0.04
N SER A 7 -0.22 17.00 -1.09
CA SER A 7 -1.07 16.46 -2.15
C SER A 7 -0.48 15.20 -2.77
N VAL A 8 -1.04 14.04 -2.44
CA VAL A 8 -0.60 12.72 -2.91
C VAL A 8 -0.66 12.55 -4.44
N CYS A 9 -1.50 13.33 -5.15
CA CYS A 9 -1.53 13.30 -6.61
C CYS A 9 -0.23 13.83 -7.25
N LYS A 10 0.56 14.64 -6.54
CA LYS A 10 1.90 15.03 -6.96
C LYS A 10 2.83 13.82 -7.07
N LEU A 11 2.61 12.79 -6.23
CA LEU A 11 3.41 11.58 -6.22
C LEU A 11 3.18 10.75 -7.48
N CYS A 12 1.92 10.49 -7.89
CA CYS A 12 1.60 9.82 -9.14
C CYS A 12 2.23 10.55 -10.35
N ARG A 13 2.06 11.85 -10.41
CA ARG A 13 2.63 12.70 -11.47
C ARG A 13 4.17 12.65 -11.50
N ARG A 14 4.81 12.54 -10.36
CA ARG A 14 6.27 12.43 -10.26
C ARG A 14 6.80 11.09 -10.74
N GLU A 15 6.06 10.01 -10.48
CA GLU A 15 6.43 8.67 -10.95
C GLU A 15 6.02 8.41 -12.41
N GLY A 16 5.11 9.23 -12.96
CA GLY A 16 4.62 9.06 -14.33
C GLY A 16 3.58 7.96 -14.49
N GLU A 17 3.00 7.47 -13.37
CA GLU A 17 1.97 6.43 -13.38
C GLU A 17 0.97 6.60 -12.23
N LYS A 18 -0.17 5.91 -12.33
CA LYS A 18 -1.19 5.87 -11.27
C LYS A 18 -0.76 4.95 -10.15
N LEU A 19 -0.61 5.49 -8.94
CA LEU A 19 -0.30 4.73 -7.73
C LEU A 19 -1.54 4.42 -6.87
N PHE A 20 -2.74 4.79 -7.34
CA PHE A 20 -4.04 4.53 -6.68
C PHE A 20 -4.12 4.94 -5.20
N LEU A 21 -3.56 6.11 -4.85
CA LEU A 21 -3.41 6.56 -3.46
C LEU A 21 -4.68 7.18 -2.85
N LYS A 22 -5.70 7.51 -3.68
CA LYS A 22 -6.95 8.16 -3.25
C LYS A 22 -8.21 7.31 -3.43
N GLY A 23 -8.08 5.99 -3.51
CA GLY A 23 -9.22 5.10 -3.67
C GLY A 23 -10.03 5.37 -4.93
N GLN A 24 -11.36 5.42 -4.81
CA GLN A 24 -12.30 5.53 -5.94
C GLN A 24 -11.99 6.71 -6.87
N ARG A 25 -11.54 7.85 -6.33
CA ARG A 25 -11.20 9.01 -7.16
C ARG A 25 -10.14 8.72 -8.23
N CYS A 26 -9.26 7.74 -8.01
CA CYS A 26 -8.23 7.36 -8.98
C CYS A 26 -8.77 6.65 -10.22
N PHE A 27 -10.01 6.14 -10.13
CA PHE A 27 -10.70 5.46 -11.22
C PHE A 27 -11.68 6.37 -11.99
N THR A 28 -11.84 7.62 -11.54
CA THR A 28 -12.76 8.57 -12.16
C THR A 28 -12.01 9.60 -13.01
N PRO A 29 -12.68 10.28 -13.96
CA PRO A 29 -12.10 11.39 -14.73
C PRO A 29 -11.61 12.56 -13.86
N LYS A 30 -11.97 12.58 -12.58
CA LYS A 30 -11.46 13.56 -11.60
C LYS A 30 -10.03 13.28 -11.15
N CYS A 31 -9.40 12.21 -11.66
CA CYS A 31 -8.01 11.88 -11.36
C CYS A 31 -7.07 12.96 -11.86
N ALA A 32 -6.22 13.50 -10.97
CA ALA A 32 -5.31 14.59 -11.33
C ALA A 32 -4.17 14.12 -12.27
N PHE A 33 -3.86 12.83 -12.31
CA PHE A 33 -2.88 12.25 -13.22
C PHE A 33 -3.41 12.23 -14.66
N GLU A 34 -4.67 11.91 -14.88
CA GLU A 34 -5.30 11.94 -16.20
C GLU A 34 -5.38 13.36 -16.76
N ARG A 35 -5.73 14.32 -15.89
CA ARG A 35 -5.82 15.72 -16.29
C ARG A 35 -4.46 16.39 -16.53
N ARG A 36 -3.42 15.95 -15.83
CA ARG A 36 -2.08 16.56 -15.80
C ARG A 36 -1.02 15.48 -15.64
N GLY A 37 -0.76 14.67 -16.67
CA GLY A 37 0.19 13.55 -16.65
C GLY A 37 1.67 13.94 -16.50
N PHE A 38 1.99 15.26 -16.53
CA PHE A 38 3.36 15.75 -16.42
C PHE A 38 3.80 15.91 -14.95
N PRO A 39 5.12 15.86 -14.68
CA PRO A 39 5.69 16.01 -13.34
C PRO A 39 5.24 17.30 -12.65
N PRO A 40 5.12 17.33 -11.31
CA PRO A 40 4.76 18.53 -10.56
C PRO A 40 5.89 19.55 -10.57
N GLY A 41 5.53 20.81 -10.34
CA GLY A 41 6.45 21.95 -10.29
C GLY A 41 6.36 22.82 -11.53
N GLU A 42 7.00 23.99 -11.47
CA GLU A 42 6.98 25.04 -12.49
C GLU A 42 7.46 24.55 -13.86
N HIS A 43 8.58 23.83 -13.87
CA HIS A 43 9.15 23.26 -15.10
C HIS A 43 8.56 21.91 -15.51
N GLY A 44 7.56 21.38 -14.77
CA GLY A 44 7.04 20.03 -14.99
C GLY A 44 6.47 19.83 -16.39
N ARG A 45 5.74 20.82 -16.92
CA ARG A 45 5.16 20.77 -18.25
C ARG A 45 6.24 20.75 -19.35
N GLN A 46 7.29 21.54 -19.22
CA GLN A 46 8.41 21.57 -20.16
C GLN A 46 9.26 20.29 -20.09
N ALA A 47 9.39 19.71 -18.90
CA ALA A 47 10.16 18.47 -18.69
C ALA A 47 9.58 17.28 -19.47
N GLN A 48 8.30 17.29 -19.82
CA GLN A 48 7.65 16.27 -20.63
C GLN A 48 8.24 16.19 -22.05
N PHE A 49 8.64 17.31 -22.60
CA PHE A 49 9.18 17.40 -23.97
C PHE A 49 10.70 17.19 -24.03
N ARG A 50 11.37 17.26 -22.88
CA ARG A 50 12.82 17.03 -22.82
C ARG A 50 13.16 15.57 -22.70
N ARG A 51 13.67 14.95 -23.76
CA ARG A 51 14.25 13.60 -23.71
C ARG A 51 15.56 13.65 -22.91
N ARG A 52 15.50 13.38 -21.60
CA ARG A 52 16.70 13.23 -20.78
C ARG A 52 17.11 11.76 -20.76
N ARG A 53 18.41 11.53 -20.92
CA ARG A 53 19.00 10.20 -20.69
C ARG A 53 18.83 9.88 -19.19
N VAL A 54 18.07 8.84 -18.89
CA VAL A 54 17.82 8.39 -17.51
C VAL A 54 18.99 7.54 -17.07
N SER A 55 19.70 7.96 -16.01
CA SER A 55 20.78 7.16 -15.43
C SER A 55 20.23 5.94 -14.70
N GLU A 56 21.04 4.89 -14.57
CA GLU A 56 20.67 3.68 -13.83
C GLU A 56 20.33 3.99 -12.37
N TYR A 57 21.11 4.82 -11.71
CA TYR A 57 20.80 5.32 -10.37
C TYR A 57 19.40 5.96 -10.29
N GLN A 58 19.04 6.77 -11.29
CA GLN A 58 17.73 7.41 -11.31
C GLN A 58 16.60 6.39 -11.44
N ARG A 59 16.77 5.34 -12.25
CA ARG A 59 15.80 4.25 -12.41
C ARG A 59 15.58 3.53 -11.08
N GLN A 60 16.64 3.10 -10.44
CA GLN A 60 16.63 2.42 -9.14
C GLN A 60 16.02 3.30 -8.05
N LEU A 61 16.40 4.57 -7.97
CA LEU A 61 15.83 5.52 -7.02
C LEU A 61 14.33 5.71 -7.23
N ARG A 62 13.87 5.82 -8.49
CA ARG A 62 12.45 5.99 -8.79
C ARG A 62 11.64 4.76 -8.39
N GLU A 63 12.13 3.58 -8.68
CA GLU A 63 11.44 2.34 -8.31
C GLU A 63 11.31 2.18 -6.79
N LYS A 64 12.40 2.45 -6.05
CA LYS A 64 12.37 2.48 -4.60
C LYS A 64 11.36 3.52 -4.06
N GLN A 65 11.36 4.74 -4.59
CA GLN A 65 10.45 5.79 -4.17
C GLN A 65 8.99 5.46 -4.51
N LYS A 66 8.73 4.86 -5.66
CA LYS A 66 7.41 4.38 -6.09
C LYS A 66 6.86 3.37 -5.08
N THR A 67 7.62 2.32 -4.79
CA THR A 67 7.22 1.27 -3.83
C THR A 67 6.93 1.87 -2.46
N ARG A 68 7.84 2.68 -1.92
CA ARG A 68 7.66 3.36 -0.64
C ARG A 68 6.37 4.21 -0.59
N ARG A 69 6.03 4.87 -1.69
CA ARG A 69 4.83 5.72 -1.80
C ARG A 69 3.55 4.93 -1.89
N ILE A 70 3.56 3.81 -2.62
CA ILE A 70 2.43 2.90 -2.71
C ILE A 70 2.04 2.40 -1.32
N TYR A 71 3.01 1.92 -0.52
CA TYR A 71 2.77 1.40 0.83
C TYR A 71 2.71 2.49 1.92
N ASN A 72 2.87 3.76 1.56
CA ASN A 72 2.82 4.90 2.49
C ASN A 72 3.78 4.73 3.69
N VAL A 73 5.02 4.28 3.41
CA VAL A 73 6.06 4.00 4.40
C VAL A 73 7.13 5.11 4.37
N THR A 74 7.69 5.47 5.53
CA THR A 74 8.82 6.41 5.60
C THR A 74 10.13 5.73 5.17
N GLU A 75 11.15 6.52 4.81
CA GLU A 75 12.44 5.97 4.36
C GLU A 75 13.11 5.10 5.44
N ALA A 76 13.11 5.56 6.69
CA ALA A 76 13.70 4.80 7.79
C ALA A 76 13.01 3.44 8.01
N GLN A 77 11.68 3.40 7.92
CA GLN A 77 10.93 2.14 8.01
C GLN A 77 11.20 1.24 6.81
N PHE A 78 11.24 1.79 5.60
CA PHE A 78 11.50 1.03 4.39
C PHE A 78 12.89 0.37 4.43
N ARG A 79 13.91 1.14 4.84
CA ARG A 79 15.28 0.64 5.03
C ARG A 79 15.34 -0.48 6.08
N ARG A 80 14.57 -0.35 7.18
CA ARG A 80 14.46 -1.43 8.19
C ARG A 80 13.89 -2.70 7.58
N TYR A 81 12.81 -2.62 6.79
CA TYR A 81 12.24 -3.79 6.11
C TYR A 81 13.24 -4.41 5.13
N TYR A 82 13.98 -3.60 4.38
CA TYR A 82 15.02 -4.08 3.51
C TYR A 82 16.11 -4.85 4.29
N SER A 83 16.63 -4.29 5.37
CA SER A 83 17.63 -4.96 6.22
C SER A 83 17.11 -6.28 6.81
N GLN A 84 15.84 -6.32 7.19
CA GLN A 84 15.19 -7.57 7.66
C GLN A 84 14.99 -8.58 6.53
N SER A 85 14.71 -8.13 5.31
CA SER A 85 14.53 -9.01 4.15
C SER A 85 15.84 -9.67 3.71
N LEU A 86 16.99 -9.00 3.91
CA LEU A 86 18.32 -9.57 3.66
C LEU A 86 18.65 -10.76 4.58
N GLN A 87 18.10 -10.77 5.80
CA GLN A 87 18.35 -11.84 6.77
C GLN A 87 17.48 -13.08 6.54
N LYS A 88 16.45 -12.97 5.69
CA LYS A 88 15.55 -14.07 5.39
C LYS A 88 16.06 -14.90 4.22
N ARG A 89 15.85 -16.23 4.28
CA ARG A 89 16.14 -17.13 3.17
C ARG A 89 15.24 -16.79 1.96
N GLY A 90 15.76 -16.91 0.76
CA GLY A 90 15.07 -16.66 -0.49
C GLY A 90 15.46 -15.34 -1.17
N LEU A 91 14.66 -14.89 -2.12
CA LEU A 91 14.90 -13.66 -2.88
C LEU A 91 14.58 -12.42 -2.03
N THR A 92 15.59 -11.59 -1.79
CA THR A 92 15.48 -10.39 -0.94
C THR A 92 14.35 -9.46 -1.39
N GLY A 93 14.18 -9.27 -2.70
CA GLY A 93 13.13 -8.42 -3.26
C GLY A 93 11.73 -8.94 -2.97
N GLU A 94 11.50 -10.24 -3.13
CA GLU A 94 10.23 -10.88 -2.81
C GLU A 94 9.94 -10.82 -1.31
N ASN A 95 10.93 -11.14 -0.47
CA ASN A 95 10.80 -11.03 0.98
C ASN A 95 10.42 -9.60 1.42
N LEU A 96 11.02 -8.58 0.80
CA LEU A 96 10.68 -7.18 1.06
C LEU A 96 9.23 -6.87 0.72
N LEU A 97 8.79 -7.25 -0.48
CA LEU A 97 7.41 -7.02 -0.91
C LEU A 97 6.41 -7.80 -0.05
N GLN A 98 6.73 -9.05 0.30
CA GLN A 98 5.91 -9.86 1.21
C GLN A 98 5.74 -9.18 2.57
N MET A 99 6.82 -8.65 3.15
CA MET A 99 6.73 -7.92 4.43
C MET A 99 5.88 -6.65 4.31
N LEU A 100 5.96 -5.93 3.20
CA LEU A 100 5.14 -4.74 2.96
C LEU A 100 3.65 -5.10 2.79
N GLU A 101 3.34 -6.23 2.15
CA GLU A 101 1.95 -6.70 1.99
C GLU A 101 1.34 -7.16 3.31
N ARG A 102 2.12 -7.79 4.18
CA ARG A 102 1.67 -8.29 5.49
C ARG A 102 1.40 -7.23 6.54
N ARG A 103 1.69 -5.96 6.27
CA ARG A 103 1.39 -4.86 7.19
C ARG A 103 -0.12 -4.72 7.41
N LEU A 104 -0.54 -4.54 8.64
CA LEU A 104 -1.97 -4.47 9.00
C LEU A 104 -2.70 -3.33 8.24
N ASP A 105 -2.06 -2.16 8.06
CA ASP A 105 -2.65 -1.07 7.28
C ASP A 105 -2.89 -1.45 5.80
N ASN A 106 -1.99 -2.24 5.22
CA ASN A 106 -2.14 -2.75 3.87
C ASN A 106 -3.16 -3.91 3.81
N VAL A 107 -3.16 -4.81 4.79
CA VAL A 107 -4.13 -5.92 4.87
C VAL A 107 -5.56 -5.39 4.93
N VAL A 108 -5.82 -4.37 5.75
CA VAL A 108 -7.14 -3.69 5.82
C VAL A 108 -7.54 -3.10 4.46
N TYR A 109 -6.59 -2.55 3.70
CA TYR A 109 -6.84 -2.09 2.33
C TYR A 109 -7.10 -3.26 1.36
N ARG A 110 -6.32 -4.35 1.43
CA ARG A 110 -6.50 -5.55 0.58
C ARG A 110 -7.82 -6.29 0.84
N LEU A 111 -8.30 -6.23 2.08
CA LEU A 111 -9.63 -6.72 2.47
C LEU A 111 -10.78 -5.84 1.97
N ASN A 112 -10.47 -4.71 1.34
CA ASN A 112 -11.43 -3.67 0.95
C ASN A 112 -12.21 -3.06 2.13
N PHE A 113 -11.67 -3.15 3.35
CA PHE A 113 -12.19 -2.45 4.51
C PHE A 113 -11.77 -0.97 4.54
N ALA A 114 -10.93 -0.56 3.59
CA ALA A 114 -10.57 0.82 3.32
C ALA A 114 -10.42 1.05 1.82
N GLU A 115 -10.77 2.25 1.35
CA GLU A 115 -10.62 2.63 -0.07
C GLU A 115 -9.17 2.89 -0.49
N SER A 116 -8.32 3.20 0.47
CA SER A 116 -6.89 3.47 0.25
C SER A 116 -6.04 3.02 1.44
N ARG A 117 -4.75 2.77 1.19
CA ARG A 117 -3.79 2.44 2.25
C ARG A 117 -3.67 3.53 3.31
N ALA A 118 -3.80 4.80 2.92
CA ALA A 118 -3.81 5.93 3.86
C ALA A 118 -5.02 5.89 4.80
N GLN A 119 -6.20 5.55 4.28
CA GLN A 119 -7.41 5.37 5.09
C GLN A 119 -7.30 4.13 5.96
N GLY A 120 -6.80 2.99 5.42
CA GLY A 120 -6.55 1.78 6.20
C GLY A 120 -5.66 2.05 7.40
N ARG A 121 -4.56 2.79 7.18
CA ARG A 121 -3.67 3.23 8.26
C ARG A 121 -4.39 4.08 9.31
N GLN A 122 -5.26 5.00 8.89
CA GLN A 122 -6.02 5.85 9.81
C GLN A 122 -7.01 5.02 10.63
N LEU A 123 -7.76 4.12 10.00
CA LEU A 123 -8.71 3.25 10.68
C LEU A 123 -8.02 2.35 11.71
N VAL A 124 -6.86 1.77 11.37
CA VAL A 124 -6.06 0.98 12.33
C VAL A 124 -5.59 1.85 13.50
N THR A 125 -4.99 3.02 13.22
CA THR A 125 -4.50 3.93 14.28
C THR A 125 -5.62 4.38 15.22
N HIS A 126 -6.86 4.51 14.72
CA HIS A 126 -8.02 4.84 15.54
C HIS A 126 -8.57 3.63 16.33
N GLY A 127 -7.95 2.45 16.21
CA GLY A 127 -8.28 1.25 16.96
C GLY A 127 -9.63 0.64 16.59
N HIS A 128 -9.98 0.67 15.29
CA HIS A 128 -11.20 0.05 14.78
C HIS A 128 -11.06 -1.45 14.52
N PHE A 129 -9.85 -2.01 14.59
CA PHE A 129 -9.56 -3.40 14.30
C PHE A 129 -9.04 -4.16 15.51
N GLU A 130 -9.30 -5.46 15.48
CA GLU A 130 -8.74 -6.45 16.39
C GLU A 130 -8.02 -7.53 15.59
N VAL A 131 -6.93 -8.03 16.15
CA VAL A 131 -6.20 -9.19 15.62
C VAL A 131 -6.20 -10.26 16.70
N ASN A 132 -6.75 -11.43 16.39
CA ASN A 132 -6.92 -12.54 17.34
C ASN A 132 -7.63 -12.11 18.63
N GLY A 133 -8.68 -11.29 18.52
CA GLY A 133 -9.47 -10.79 19.64
C GLY A 133 -8.80 -9.67 20.46
N ARG A 134 -7.60 -9.21 20.07
CA ARG A 134 -6.90 -8.12 20.74
C ARG A 134 -6.96 -6.84 19.91
N ARG A 135 -7.40 -5.75 20.53
CA ARG A 135 -7.39 -4.43 19.91
C ARG A 135 -5.98 -4.07 19.46
N THR A 136 -5.85 -3.65 18.21
CA THR A 136 -4.56 -3.28 17.60
C THR A 136 -4.68 -1.91 16.95
N ASP A 137 -3.78 -0.99 17.34
CA ASP A 137 -3.68 0.37 16.79
C ASP A 137 -2.33 0.62 16.09
N ILE A 138 -1.55 -0.44 15.84
CA ILE A 138 -0.22 -0.40 15.23
C ILE A 138 -0.32 -0.76 13.75
N PRO A 139 -0.31 0.21 12.80
CA PRO A 139 -0.44 -0.06 11.36
C PRO A 139 0.72 -0.88 10.77
N SER A 140 1.88 -0.88 11.42
CA SER A 140 3.06 -1.61 10.97
C SER A 140 3.15 -3.04 11.50
N MET A 141 2.16 -3.50 12.27
CA MET A 141 2.07 -4.89 12.71
C MET A 141 2.05 -5.81 11.49
N LEU A 142 2.85 -6.86 11.52
CA LEU A 142 2.88 -7.88 10.47
C LEU A 142 1.95 -9.01 10.87
N VAL A 143 1.00 -9.32 10.01
CA VAL A 143 0.11 -10.47 10.21
C VAL A 143 0.78 -11.77 9.73
N GLU A 144 0.45 -12.88 10.39
CA GLU A 144 0.95 -14.22 10.08
C GLU A 144 -0.19 -15.11 9.56
N PRO A 145 0.14 -16.19 8.85
CA PRO A 145 -0.85 -17.20 8.50
C PRO A 145 -1.54 -17.75 9.76
N GLY A 146 -2.87 -17.85 9.70
CA GLY A 146 -3.71 -18.22 10.84
C GLY A 146 -4.31 -17.04 11.60
N ASP A 147 -3.74 -15.85 11.48
CA ASP A 147 -4.28 -14.66 12.15
C ASP A 147 -5.68 -14.30 11.65
N LYS A 148 -6.56 -13.94 12.59
CA LYS A 148 -7.89 -13.39 12.33
C LYS A 148 -7.87 -11.88 12.53
N VAL A 149 -8.20 -11.14 11.47
CA VAL A 149 -8.36 -9.68 11.50
C VAL A 149 -9.83 -9.35 11.43
N GLU A 150 -10.35 -8.58 12.39
CA GLU A 150 -11.78 -8.24 12.43
C GLU A 150 -12.05 -6.81 12.85
N VAL A 151 -13.17 -6.26 12.41
CA VAL A 151 -13.65 -4.96 12.86
C VAL A 151 -14.24 -5.11 14.25
N ARG A 152 -13.80 -4.28 15.20
CA ARG A 152 -14.31 -4.26 16.58
C ARG A 152 -15.83 -4.10 16.60
N GLU A 153 -16.48 -4.79 17.52
CA GLU A 153 -17.95 -4.78 17.67
C GLU A 153 -18.51 -3.34 17.81
N GLY A 154 -17.92 -2.53 18.68
CA GLY A 154 -18.33 -1.13 18.86
C GLY A 154 -18.12 -0.25 17.61
N SER A 155 -17.23 -0.66 16.68
CA SER A 155 -17.00 0.04 15.43
C SER A 155 -17.96 -0.37 14.32
N ARG A 156 -18.47 -1.62 14.33
CA ARG A 156 -19.40 -2.15 13.31
C ARG A 156 -20.69 -1.32 13.22
N LYS A 157 -21.11 -0.70 14.32
CA LYS A 157 -22.32 0.15 14.39
C LYS A 157 -22.16 1.51 13.70
N ARG A 158 -20.94 1.95 13.39
CA ARG A 158 -20.68 3.24 12.73
C ARG A 158 -21.14 3.24 11.27
N ALA A 159 -21.63 4.38 10.80
CA ALA A 159 -22.16 4.54 9.43
C ALA A 159 -21.17 4.05 8.35
N TYR A 160 -19.88 4.36 8.50
CA TYR A 160 -18.85 3.90 7.58
C TYR A 160 -18.83 2.38 7.40
N PHE A 161 -18.84 1.60 8.50
CA PHE A 161 -18.77 0.14 8.42
C PHE A 161 -20.10 -0.50 7.99
N LYS A 162 -21.23 0.18 8.20
CA LYS A 162 -22.53 -0.25 7.66
C LYS A 162 -22.55 -0.15 6.13
N GLN A 163 -22.10 0.98 5.57
CA GLN A 163 -22.04 1.20 4.12
C GLN A 163 -20.92 0.37 3.44
N LEU A 164 -19.93 -0.05 4.22
CA LEU A 164 -18.80 -0.82 3.69
C LEU A 164 -19.24 -2.17 3.12
N LYS A 165 -20.25 -2.82 3.69
CA LYS A 165 -20.75 -4.12 3.20
C LYS A 165 -21.12 -4.03 1.72
N ASP A 166 -21.92 -3.03 1.35
CA ASP A 166 -22.39 -2.85 -0.02
C ASP A 166 -21.25 -2.49 -1.00
N THR A 167 -20.29 -1.69 -0.53
CA THR A 167 -19.18 -1.22 -1.37
C THR A 167 -18.07 -2.26 -1.52
N ALA A 168 -17.85 -3.09 -0.51
CA ALA A 168 -16.79 -4.08 -0.51
C ALA A 168 -17.09 -5.31 -1.37
N GLU A 169 -18.36 -5.63 -1.60
CA GLU A 169 -18.78 -6.75 -2.47
C GLU A 169 -18.28 -6.61 -3.91
N THR A 170 -18.16 -5.39 -4.41
CA THR A 170 -17.73 -5.12 -5.79
C THR A 170 -16.26 -5.45 -6.07
N ARG A 171 -15.45 -5.72 -5.04
CA ARG A 171 -14.02 -5.98 -5.19
C ARG A 171 -13.65 -7.31 -4.53
N SER A 172 -12.94 -8.17 -5.27
CA SER A 172 -12.38 -9.41 -4.73
C SER A 172 -11.23 -9.13 -3.75
N ALA A 173 -11.12 -9.95 -2.73
CA ALA A 173 -9.92 -10.01 -1.89
C ALA A 173 -8.86 -10.91 -2.55
N PRO A 174 -7.55 -10.69 -2.31
CA PRO A 174 -6.50 -11.57 -2.79
C PRO A 174 -6.66 -13.00 -2.21
N GLN A 175 -6.17 -14.02 -2.94
CA GLN A 175 -6.35 -15.42 -2.56
C GLN A 175 -5.73 -15.81 -1.21
N TRP A 176 -4.70 -15.11 -0.76
CA TRP A 176 -4.05 -15.36 0.53
C TRP A 176 -4.86 -14.85 1.74
N LEU A 177 -5.97 -14.12 1.50
CA LEU A 177 -6.89 -13.61 2.50
C LEU A 177 -8.29 -14.19 2.28
N GLU A 178 -8.88 -14.75 3.31
CA GLU A 178 -10.29 -15.17 3.34
C GLU A 178 -11.12 -14.13 4.06
N ARG A 179 -12.02 -13.47 3.32
CA ARG A 179 -12.83 -12.37 3.84
C ARG A 179 -14.28 -12.80 4.02
N ASP A 180 -14.84 -12.48 5.18
CA ASP A 180 -16.29 -12.55 5.46
C ASP A 180 -16.83 -11.12 5.67
N LEU A 181 -17.71 -10.70 4.77
CA LEU A 181 -18.32 -9.36 4.82
C LEU A 181 -19.45 -9.29 5.84
N ASN A 182 -20.10 -10.40 6.16
CA ASN A 182 -21.22 -10.42 7.13
C ASN A 182 -20.70 -10.10 8.53
N THR A 183 -19.62 -10.74 8.92
CA THR A 183 -18.96 -10.53 10.21
C THR A 183 -17.92 -9.41 10.19
N LEU A 184 -17.59 -8.84 9.01
CA LEU A 184 -16.49 -7.89 8.79
C LEU A 184 -15.17 -8.42 9.38
N SER A 185 -14.89 -9.69 9.10
CA SER A 185 -13.69 -10.38 9.53
C SER A 185 -12.94 -11.00 8.35
N ALA A 186 -11.68 -11.33 8.57
CA ALA A 186 -10.89 -12.05 7.61
C ALA A 186 -9.86 -12.93 8.30
N LYS A 187 -9.49 -14.03 7.63
CA LYS A 187 -8.41 -14.93 8.06
C LYS A 187 -7.27 -14.90 7.05
N VAL A 188 -6.05 -14.86 7.54
CA VAL A 188 -4.85 -14.98 6.73
C VAL A 188 -4.61 -16.46 6.46
N LYS A 189 -4.70 -16.91 5.19
CA LYS A 189 -4.50 -18.32 4.82
C LYS A 189 -3.02 -18.69 4.71
N GLN A 190 -2.27 -17.87 4.00
CA GLN A 190 -0.87 -18.09 3.70
C GLN A 190 -0.13 -16.76 3.55
N HIS A 191 1.19 -16.81 3.39
CA HIS A 191 1.94 -15.62 3.03
C HIS A 191 1.63 -15.18 1.60
N PRO A 192 1.55 -13.85 1.32
CA PRO A 192 1.36 -13.36 -0.04
C PRO A 192 2.56 -13.76 -0.92
N THR A 193 2.26 -14.20 -2.13
CA THR A 193 3.25 -14.49 -3.18
C THR A 193 3.46 -13.27 -4.08
N ARG A 194 4.49 -13.31 -4.95
CA ARG A 194 4.71 -12.23 -5.93
C ARG A 194 3.50 -12.02 -6.86
N ALA A 195 2.79 -13.10 -7.20
CA ALA A 195 1.60 -13.05 -8.05
C ALA A 195 0.41 -12.32 -7.39
N ASP A 196 0.34 -12.29 -6.07
CA ASP A 196 -0.72 -11.59 -5.32
C ASP A 196 -0.51 -10.06 -5.27
N ILE A 197 0.63 -9.57 -5.77
CA ILE A 197 1.00 -8.15 -5.71
C ILE A 197 0.69 -7.48 -7.05
N ASP A 198 -0.44 -6.77 -7.12
CA ASP A 198 -0.95 -6.11 -8.34
C ASP A 198 -0.13 -4.92 -8.82
N ALA A 199 0.85 -4.46 -8.06
CA ALA A 199 1.63 -3.31 -8.43
C ALA A 199 2.72 -3.69 -9.44
N ASN A 200 2.83 -2.91 -10.52
CA ASN A 200 3.95 -3.02 -11.45
C ASN A 200 5.23 -2.51 -10.78
N LEU A 201 5.85 -3.37 -9.97
CA LEU A 201 7.06 -3.10 -9.21
C LEU A 201 8.20 -3.98 -9.71
N ASN A 202 9.39 -3.36 -9.85
CA ASN A 202 10.61 -4.09 -10.12
C ASN A 202 11.46 -4.12 -8.85
N GLU A 203 11.32 -5.20 -8.09
CA GLU A 203 12.02 -5.41 -6.83
C GLU A 203 13.54 -5.53 -6.98
N GLN A 204 14.01 -5.98 -8.14
CA GLN A 204 15.45 -6.08 -8.42
C GLN A 204 16.12 -4.71 -8.42
N LEU A 205 15.50 -3.70 -9.04
CA LEU A 205 16.03 -2.33 -9.02
C LEU A 205 16.10 -1.75 -7.60
N ILE A 206 15.19 -2.18 -6.70
CA ILE A 206 15.21 -1.76 -5.29
C ILE A 206 16.37 -2.40 -4.57
N VAL A 207 16.60 -3.69 -4.79
CA VAL A 207 17.76 -4.42 -4.22
C VAL A 207 19.07 -3.79 -4.69
N GLU A 208 19.22 -3.56 -5.98
CA GLU A 208 20.40 -2.90 -6.56
C GLU A 208 20.65 -1.49 -6.00
N PHE A 209 19.57 -0.74 -5.72
CA PHE A 209 19.70 0.60 -5.10
C PHE A 209 20.33 0.55 -3.71
N TYR A 210 20.01 -0.46 -2.91
CA TYR A 210 20.53 -0.59 -1.55
C TYR A 210 21.82 -1.43 -1.44
N SER A 211 22.22 -2.11 -2.50
CA SER A 211 23.46 -2.90 -2.57
C SER A 211 24.70 -2.07 -2.89
N ARG A 212 24.54 -0.79 -3.12
CA ARG A 212 25.59 0.17 -3.42
C ARG A 212 26.28 0.69 -2.17
#